data_bc88cb5655b327edadf5f9e893beb58a
#
_entry.id   bc88cb5655b327edadf5f9e893beb58a
#
_cell.length_a   1.000
_cell.length_b   1.000
_cell.length_c   1.000
_cell.angle_alpha   90.00
_cell.angle_beta   90.00
_cell.angle_gamma   90.00
#
_symmetry.space_group_name_H-M   'P 1'
#
loop_
_entity.id
_entity.type
_entity.pdbx_description
1 polymer ?
#
loop_
_entity_poly.entity_id
_entity_poly.type
_entity_poly.pdbx_seq_one_letter_code
_entity_poly.pdbx_strand_id
1 'polypeptide(L)'
;HDMRTPLLAAIQTLKFFLEGAIGELDDKQKVLLSTMLQSNEDLLGLVNALLEVYRFESGKLTLCKTAFPVKDLVQQCYSELKPLAEKKNIEFSVTFELEDKLNITADRAEIKRVITNLCGNALNYTNKGGIVKVLAKAQSGDFIFSVTDNGNGIPQSDIPNLFKRFSQGTARKRSTGTGLGLYLSRQIIEAHNGKIWVDSKVDKGSEFSFLLTDVVEDKKTKERQVSNG
;
A
#
# COMPACT_ATOMS: atom_id res chain seq x y z
N HIS A 1 21.08 -2.50 9.44
CA HIS A 1 21.97 -2.17 8.31
C HIS A 1 22.63 -3.40 7.72
N ASP A 2 23.10 -4.33 8.55
CA ASP A 2 23.96 -5.44 8.12
C ASP A 2 23.30 -6.47 7.19
N MET A 3 21.99 -6.66 7.28
CA MET A 3 21.27 -7.60 6.40
C MET A 3 20.84 -7.01 5.05
N ARG A 4 20.67 -5.70 4.94
CA ARG A 4 20.25 -5.05 3.68
C ARG A 4 21.35 -5.02 2.63
N THR A 5 22.57 -4.69 3.05
CA THR A 5 23.72 -4.52 2.14
C THR A 5 24.02 -5.76 1.31
N PRO A 6 24.15 -6.97 1.90
CA PRO A 6 24.40 -8.18 1.12
C PRO A 6 23.23 -8.55 0.19
N LEU A 7 21.97 -8.30 0.60
CA LEU A 7 20.83 -8.55 -0.26
C LEU A 7 20.77 -7.61 -1.46
N LEU A 8 21.05 -6.32 -1.26
CA LEU A 8 21.13 -5.34 -2.34
C LEU A 8 22.25 -5.67 -3.32
N ALA A 9 23.41 -6.11 -2.82
CA ALA A 9 24.52 -6.56 -3.67
C ALA A 9 24.11 -7.78 -4.52
N ALA A 10 23.47 -8.79 -3.90
CA ALA A 10 22.99 -9.97 -4.62
C ALA A 10 21.95 -9.61 -5.70
N ILE A 11 20.98 -8.75 -5.37
CA ILE A 11 19.96 -8.26 -6.31
C ILE A 11 20.63 -7.57 -7.50
N GLN A 12 21.58 -6.66 -7.24
CA GLN A 12 22.27 -5.94 -8.29
C GLN A 12 23.09 -6.87 -9.19
N THR A 13 23.80 -7.83 -8.61
CA THR A 13 24.56 -8.85 -9.36
C THR A 13 23.65 -9.67 -10.27
N LEU A 14 22.50 -10.13 -9.75
CA LEU A 14 21.54 -10.90 -10.54
C LEU A 14 20.93 -10.08 -11.69
N LYS A 15 20.69 -8.78 -11.49
CA LYS A 15 20.24 -7.86 -12.55
C LYS A 15 21.30 -7.73 -13.63
N PHE A 16 22.57 -7.52 -13.28
CA PHE A 16 23.67 -7.47 -14.26
C PHE A 16 23.77 -8.74 -15.10
N PHE A 17 23.58 -9.91 -14.50
CA PHE A 17 23.59 -11.18 -15.24
C PHE A 17 22.42 -11.24 -16.23
N LEU A 18 21.22 -10.87 -15.81
CA LEU A 18 20.03 -10.87 -16.66
C LEU A 18 20.10 -9.84 -17.79
N GLU A 19 20.82 -8.75 -17.60
CA GLU A 19 21.10 -7.70 -18.60
C GLU A 19 22.20 -8.08 -19.59
N GLY A 20 22.82 -9.28 -19.43
CA GLY A 20 23.82 -9.79 -20.35
C GLY A 20 25.25 -9.35 -20.06
N ALA A 21 25.56 -8.80 -18.89
CA ALA A 21 26.91 -8.32 -18.52
C ALA A 21 28.01 -9.39 -18.55
N ILE A 22 27.64 -10.67 -18.52
CA ILE A 22 28.56 -11.84 -18.55
C ILE A 22 28.40 -12.70 -19.82
N GLY A 23 27.69 -12.19 -20.83
CA GLY A 23 27.40 -12.90 -22.08
C GLY A 23 25.95 -13.34 -22.20
N GLU A 24 25.62 -14.04 -23.28
CA GLU A 24 24.26 -14.50 -23.52
C GLU A 24 23.91 -15.67 -22.60
N LEU A 25 22.73 -15.57 -21.97
CA LEU A 25 22.17 -16.60 -21.13
C LEU A 25 21.18 -17.46 -21.92
N ASP A 26 21.19 -18.76 -21.70
CA ASP A 26 20.12 -19.62 -22.19
C ASP A 26 18.81 -19.42 -21.39
N ASP A 27 17.69 -19.95 -21.92
CA ASP A 27 16.37 -19.75 -21.33
C ASP A 27 16.26 -20.36 -19.91
N LYS A 28 16.97 -21.47 -19.66
CA LYS A 28 16.97 -22.11 -18.32
C LYS A 28 17.72 -21.25 -17.32
N GLN A 29 18.86 -20.69 -17.71
CA GLN A 29 19.64 -19.76 -16.90
C GLN A 29 18.86 -18.49 -16.58
N LYS A 30 18.16 -17.91 -17.56
CA LYS A 30 17.28 -16.73 -17.36
C LYS A 30 16.17 -17.02 -16.36
N VAL A 31 15.49 -18.15 -16.47
CA VAL A 31 14.44 -18.56 -15.52
C VAL A 31 15.01 -18.73 -14.12
N LEU A 32 16.16 -19.41 -13.98
CA LEU A 32 16.78 -19.61 -12.68
C LEU A 32 17.19 -18.30 -12.01
N LEU A 33 17.92 -17.44 -12.74
CA LEU A 33 18.37 -16.14 -12.23
C LEU A 33 17.19 -15.20 -11.91
N SER A 34 16.12 -15.21 -12.71
CA SER A 34 14.91 -14.46 -12.42
C SER A 34 14.21 -14.94 -11.14
N THR A 35 14.19 -16.26 -10.91
CA THR A 35 13.64 -16.84 -9.67
C THR A 35 14.49 -16.45 -8.46
N MET A 36 15.82 -16.48 -8.58
CA MET A 36 16.74 -16.03 -7.52
C MET A 36 16.58 -14.54 -7.23
N LEU A 37 16.47 -13.71 -8.28
CA LEU A 37 16.23 -12.27 -8.15
C LEU A 37 14.94 -12.02 -7.37
N GLN A 38 13.82 -12.64 -7.77
CA GLN A 38 12.55 -12.50 -7.08
C GLN A 38 12.64 -12.91 -5.60
N SER A 39 13.30 -14.05 -5.30
CA SER A 39 13.48 -14.52 -3.92
C SER A 39 14.28 -13.54 -3.07
N ASN A 40 15.32 -12.89 -3.63
CA ASN A 40 16.10 -11.88 -2.90
C ASN A 40 15.32 -10.57 -2.71
N GLU A 41 14.51 -10.15 -3.70
CA GLU A 41 13.64 -8.98 -3.57
C GLU A 41 12.55 -9.22 -2.49
N ASP A 42 11.96 -10.42 -2.46
CA ASP A 42 10.99 -10.81 -1.43
C ASP A 42 11.62 -10.80 -0.03
N LEU A 43 12.85 -11.35 0.10
CA LEU A 43 13.58 -11.37 1.38
C LEU A 43 13.95 -9.96 1.85
N LEU A 44 14.38 -9.07 0.93
CA LEU A 44 14.63 -7.66 1.25
C LEU A 44 13.35 -6.97 1.73
N GLY A 45 12.22 -7.26 1.09
CA GLY A 45 10.90 -6.81 1.52
C GLY A 45 10.55 -7.25 2.95
N LEU A 46 10.81 -8.52 3.29
CA LEU A 46 10.62 -9.06 4.65
C LEU A 46 11.49 -8.36 5.69
N VAL A 47 12.80 -8.21 5.40
CA VAL A 47 13.74 -7.52 6.31
C VAL A 47 13.30 -6.07 6.55
N ASN A 48 12.90 -5.37 5.50
CA ASN A 48 12.41 -3.99 5.62
C ASN A 48 11.15 -3.91 6.49
N ALA A 49 10.16 -4.77 6.23
CA ALA A 49 8.93 -4.81 6.98
C ALA A 49 9.16 -5.16 8.47
N LEU A 50 10.08 -6.08 8.77
CA LEU A 50 10.43 -6.44 10.14
C LEU A 50 11.08 -5.28 10.90
N LEU A 51 12.00 -4.55 10.26
CA LEU A 51 12.63 -3.36 10.86
C LEU A 51 11.61 -2.26 11.15
N GLU A 52 10.59 -2.14 10.33
CA GLU A 52 9.51 -1.19 10.55
C GLU A 52 8.60 -1.61 11.70
N VAL A 53 8.21 -2.89 11.77
CA VAL A 53 7.49 -3.42 12.94
C VAL A 53 8.25 -3.09 14.22
N TYR A 54 9.56 -3.29 14.24
CA TYR A 54 10.40 -2.96 15.39
C TYR A 54 10.38 -1.46 15.73
N ARG A 55 10.41 -0.57 14.71
CA ARG A 55 10.31 0.89 14.93
C ARG A 55 8.97 1.27 15.56
N PHE A 56 7.86 0.69 15.08
CA PHE A 56 6.53 0.92 15.65
C PHE A 56 6.45 0.46 17.11
N GLU A 57 6.93 -0.76 17.41
CA GLU A 57 6.87 -1.34 18.77
C GLU A 57 7.77 -0.66 19.77
N SER A 58 8.91 -0.15 19.34
CA SER A 58 9.82 0.60 20.21
C SER A 58 9.33 2.02 20.53
N GLY A 59 8.13 2.41 20.08
CA GLY A 59 7.59 3.77 20.26
C GLY A 59 8.40 4.85 19.54
N LYS A 60 9.31 4.47 18.63
CA LYS A 60 10.20 5.38 17.90
C LYS A 60 9.60 5.93 16.61
N LEU A 61 8.34 5.60 16.30
CA LEU A 61 7.68 6.22 15.17
C LEU A 61 7.30 7.65 15.51
N THR A 62 8.09 8.59 15.03
CA THR A 62 7.72 9.99 15.04
C THR A 62 7.12 10.33 13.69
N LEU A 63 5.80 10.60 13.65
CA LEU A 63 5.12 11.03 12.42
C LEU A 63 5.56 12.44 12.05
N CYS A 64 5.93 12.65 10.80
CA CYS A 64 6.21 13.96 10.23
C CYS A 64 4.93 14.48 9.55
N LYS A 65 3.97 14.95 10.36
CA LYS A 65 2.70 15.48 9.85
C LYS A 65 2.89 16.83 9.20
N THR A 66 2.50 16.95 7.94
CA THR A 66 2.52 18.19 7.15
C THR A 66 1.20 18.32 6.38
N ALA A 67 0.85 19.56 6.01
CA ALA A 67 -0.28 19.81 5.14
C ALA A 67 0.11 19.54 3.68
N PHE A 68 -0.71 18.77 2.95
CA PHE A 68 -0.50 18.48 1.52
C PHE A 68 -1.82 18.22 0.79
N PRO A 69 -1.87 18.48 -0.54
CA PRO A 69 -3.02 18.16 -1.35
C PRO A 69 -3.23 16.64 -1.43
N VAL A 70 -4.30 16.13 -0.85
CA VAL A 70 -4.54 14.68 -0.77
C VAL A 70 -4.90 14.09 -2.14
N LYS A 71 -5.55 14.86 -3.00
CA LYS A 71 -5.88 14.45 -4.37
C LYS A 71 -4.61 14.10 -5.16
N ASP A 72 -3.55 14.92 -5.03
CA ASP A 72 -2.28 14.70 -5.72
C ASP A 72 -1.61 13.40 -5.24
N LEU A 73 -1.68 13.12 -3.94
CA LEU A 73 -1.14 11.89 -3.38
C LEU A 73 -1.85 10.65 -3.93
N VAL A 74 -3.19 10.65 -3.92
CA VAL A 74 -4.00 9.53 -4.43
C VAL A 74 -3.75 9.34 -5.92
N GLN A 75 -3.70 10.45 -6.69
CA GLN A 75 -3.42 10.41 -8.13
C GLN A 75 -2.01 9.86 -8.44
N GLN A 76 -1.02 10.22 -7.62
CA GLN A 76 0.32 9.66 -7.72
C GLN A 76 0.32 8.14 -7.50
N CYS A 77 -0.32 7.65 -6.43
CA CYS A 77 -0.42 6.21 -6.16
C CYS A 77 -1.15 5.46 -7.29
N TYR A 78 -2.23 6.05 -7.81
CA TYR A 78 -2.94 5.49 -8.96
C TYR A 78 -2.03 5.36 -10.19
N SER A 79 -1.29 6.42 -10.53
CA SER A 79 -0.38 6.43 -11.69
C SER A 79 0.75 5.40 -11.56
N GLU A 80 1.29 5.23 -10.36
CA GLU A 80 2.35 4.25 -10.07
C GLU A 80 1.85 2.79 -10.19
N LEU A 81 0.57 2.53 -9.89
CA LEU A 81 -0.01 1.18 -9.92
C LEU A 81 -0.72 0.84 -11.24
N LYS A 82 -1.01 1.82 -12.08
CA LYS A 82 -1.69 1.64 -13.36
C LYS A 82 -1.02 0.63 -14.29
N PRO A 83 0.33 0.61 -14.46
CA PRO A 83 0.99 -0.40 -15.29
C PRO A 83 0.76 -1.84 -14.79
N LEU A 84 0.66 -2.04 -13.48
CA LEU A 84 0.36 -3.35 -12.91
C LEU A 84 -1.07 -3.80 -13.25
N ALA A 85 -2.04 -2.88 -13.18
CA ALA A 85 -3.42 -3.12 -13.57
C ALA A 85 -3.54 -3.46 -15.06
N GLU A 86 -2.87 -2.70 -15.93
CA GLU A 86 -2.84 -2.92 -17.38
C GLU A 86 -2.25 -4.29 -17.72
N LYS A 87 -1.13 -4.67 -17.12
CA LYS A 87 -0.51 -6.00 -17.29
C LYS A 87 -1.46 -7.15 -16.97
N LYS A 88 -2.37 -6.95 -16.03
CA LYS A 88 -3.39 -7.93 -15.61
C LYS A 88 -4.73 -7.75 -16.34
N ASN A 89 -4.87 -6.77 -17.26
CA ASN A 89 -6.14 -6.35 -17.85
C ASN A 89 -7.24 -6.06 -16.80
N ILE A 90 -6.88 -5.42 -15.68
CA ILE A 90 -7.81 -5.01 -14.63
C ILE A 90 -8.28 -3.59 -14.94
N GLU A 91 -9.61 -3.36 -14.90
CA GLU A 91 -10.18 -2.02 -14.91
C GLU A 91 -9.88 -1.35 -13.58
N PHE A 92 -8.95 -0.38 -13.60
CA PHE A 92 -8.55 0.35 -12.39
C PHE A 92 -8.97 1.80 -12.52
N SER A 93 -9.77 2.30 -11.59
CA SER A 93 -10.31 3.66 -11.61
C SER A 93 -10.24 4.34 -10.26
N VAL A 94 -10.24 5.67 -10.27
CA VAL A 94 -10.28 6.51 -9.07
C VAL A 94 -11.38 7.55 -9.17
N THR A 95 -12.16 7.70 -8.11
CA THR A 95 -13.22 8.69 -7.96
C THR A 95 -12.89 9.60 -6.77
N PHE A 96 -13.09 10.89 -6.94
CA PHE A 96 -12.87 11.89 -5.91
C PHE A 96 -14.19 12.54 -5.50
N GLU A 97 -14.56 12.44 -4.22
CA GLU A 97 -15.65 13.16 -3.57
C GLU A 97 -15.09 14.20 -2.59
N LEU A 98 -14.23 15.08 -3.10
CA LEU A 98 -13.54 16.12 -2.35
C LEU A 98 -13.18 17.31 -3.26
N GLU A 99 -12.88 18.46 -2.67
CA GLU A 99 -12.42 19.62 -3.42
C GLU A 99 -11.03 19.41 -4.03
N ASP A 100 -10.77 19.97 -5.22
CA ASP A 100 -9.53 19.77 -5.98
C ASP A 100 -8.26 20.15 -5.21
N LYS A 101 -8.32 21.18 -4.36
CA LYS A 101 -7.19 21.69 -3.60
C LYS A 101 -7.32 21.41 -2.09
N LEU A 102 -8.03 20.35 -1.73
CA LEU A 102 -8.18 19.98 -0.34
C LEU A 102 -6.86 19.50 0.25
N ASN A 103 -6.39 20.18 1.29
CA ASN A 103 -5.25 19.73 2.07
C ASN A 103 -5.70 18.89 3.26
N ILE A 104 -4.91 17.87 3.56
CA ILE A 104 -4.99 17.14 4.84
C ILE A 104 -3.66 17.27 5.58
N THR A 105 -3.71 17.26 6.91
CA THR A 105 -2.52 17.26 7.77
C THR A 105 -2.21 15.84 8.24
N ALA A 106 -1.23 15.20 7.64
CA ALA A 106 -0.80 13.84 7.91
C ALA A 106 0.67 13.62 7.54
N ASP A 107 1.22 12.45 7.86
CA ASP A 107 2.52 12.03 7.30
C ASP A 107 2.31 11.50 5.88
N ARG A 108 2.69 12.32 4.91
CA ARG A 108 2.47 12.06 3.49
C ARG A 108 3.10 10.74 3.03
N ALA A 109 4.30 10.42 3.52
CA ALA A 109 5.00 9.20 3.11
C ALA A 109 4.32 7.95 3.66
N GLU A 110 3.89 7.99 4.92
CA GLU A 110 3.21 6.87 5.55
C GLU A 110 1.79 6.66 4.97
N ILE A 111 1.05 7.74 4.69
CA ILE A 111 -0.27 7.62 4.03
C ILE A 111 -0.12 7.09 2.60
N LYS A 112 0.89 7.56 1.82
CA LYS A 112 1.22 6.98 0.51
C LYS A 112 1.40 5.47 0.60
N ARG A 113 2.14 5.02 1.59
CA ARG A 113 2.43 3.62 1.82
C ARG A 113 1.16 2.80 2.10
N VAL A 114 0.24 3.32 2.94
CA VAL A 114 -1.05 2.66 3.20
C VAL A 114 -1.84 2.53 1.90
N ILE A 115 -2.01 3.62 1.15
CA ILE A 115 -2.75 3.62 -0.12
C ILE A 115 -2.14 2.61 -1.10
N THR A 116 -0.83 2.65 -1.30
CA THR A 116 -0.13 1.74 -2.22
C THR A 116 -0.27 0.27 -1.80
N ASN A 117 -0.22 -0.02 -0.50
CA ASN A 117 -0.41 -1.37 0.03
C ASN A 117 -1.85 -1.87 -0.20
N LEU A 118 -2.86 -1.06 0.12
CA LEU A 118 -4.26 -1.46 -0.06
C LEU A 118 -4.61 -1.66 -1.54
N CYS A 119 -4.23 -0.70 -2.41
CA CYS A 119 -4.46 -0.82 -3.85
C CYS A 119 -3.65 -1.97 -4.47
N GLY A 120 -2.41 -2.17 -4.05
CA GLY A 120 -1.57 -3.28 -4.50
C GLY A 120 -2.18 -4.64 -4.13
N ASN A 121 -2.74 -4.77 -2.93
CA ASN A 121 -3.48 -5.96 -2.52
C ASN A 121 -4.72 -6.17 -3.41
N ALA A 122 -5.55 -5.16 -3.61
CA ALA A 122 -6.73 -5.24 -4.47
C ALA A 122 -6.34 -5.74 -5.87
N LEU A 123 -5.31 -5.14 -6.51
CA LEU A 123 -4.82 -5.57 -7.82
C LEU A 123 -4.23 -6.99 -7.82
N ASN A 124 -3.63 -7.44 -6.71
CA ASN A 124 -3.03 -8.77 -6.62
C ASN A 124 -4.09 -9.87 -6.44
N TYR A 125 -5.16 -9.60 -5.71
CA TYR A 125 -6.21 -10.58 -5.43
C TYR A 125 -7.38 -10.51 -6.42
N THR A 126 -7.40 -9.53 -7.31
CA THR A 126 -8.33 -9.46 -8.43
C THR A 126 -7.86 -10.35 -9.58
N ASN A 127 -8.78 -11.09 -10.16
CA ASN A 127 -8.52 -11.93 -11.33
C ASN A 127 -8.32 -11.07 -12.58
N LYS A 128 -7.65 -11.64 -13.59
CA LYS A 128 -7.49 -10.99 -14.91
C LYS A 128 -8.86 -10.60 -15.50
N GLY A 129 -8.99 -9.36 -15.96
CA GLY A 129 -10.26 -8.81 -16.47
C GLY A 129 -11.22 -8.34 -15.38
N GLY A 130 -10.79 -8.31 -14.12
CA GLY A 130 -11.60 -7.80 -13.02
C GLY A 130 -11.59 -6.28 -12.90
N ILE A 131 -12.16 -5.79 -11.80
CA ILE A 131 -12.41 -4.35 -11.56
C ILE A 131 -11.87 -3.99 -10.18
N VAL A 132 -11.12 -2.88 -10.10
CA VAL A 132 -10.67 -2.25 -8.85
C VAL A 132 -11.04 -0.78 -8.89
N LYS A 133 -11.78 -0.31 -7.89
CA LYS A 133 -12.23 1.08 -7.77
C LYS A 133 -11.69 1.71 -6.51
N VAL A 134 -11.13 2.90 -6.63
CA VAL A 134 -10.69 3.73 -5.51
C VAL A 134 -11.67 4.87 -5.32
N LEU A 135 -12.05 5.15 -4.07
CA LEU A 135 -12.80 6.31 -3.65
C LEU A 135 -11.98 7.10 -2.62
N ALA A 136 -11.79 8.38 -2.89
CA ALA A 136 -11.23 9.35 -1.94
C ALA A 136 -12.28 10.41 -1.63
N LYS A 137 -12.70 10.50 -0.37
CA LYS A 137 -13.79 11.35 0.09
C LYS A 137 -13.37 12.20 1.27
N ALA A 138 -13.86 13.45 1.32
CA ALA A 138 -13.76 14.30 2.50
C ALA A 138 -15.16 14.65 3.02
N GLN A 139 -15.36 14.48 4.32
CA GLN A 139 -16.64 14.78 4.96
C GLN A 139 -16.42 15.26 6.40
N SER A 140 -17.00 16.43 6.74
CA SER A 140 -17.02 16.94 8.13
C SER A 140 -15.64 17.05 8.81
N GLY A 141 -14.59 17.40 8.08
CA GLY A 141 -13.22 17.47 8.62
C GLY A 141 -12.42 16.18 8.49
N ASP A 142 -13.07 15.09 8.14
CA ASP A 142 -12.46 13.77 8.00
C ASP A 142 -12.06 13.46 6.55
N PHE A 143 -11.05 12.60 6.39
CA PHE A 143 -10.67 12.03 5.11
C PHE A 143 -10.91 10.52 5.13
N ILE A 144 -11.66 10.02 4.14
CA ILE A 144 -11.98 8.62 3.94
C ILE A 144 -11.38 8.16 2.62
N PHE A 145 -10.70 7.02 2.66
CA PHE A 145 -10.18 6.33 1.49
C PHE A 145 -10.73 4.91 1.47
N SER A 146 -11.22 4.48 0.32
CA SER A 146 -11.69 3.11 0.10
C SER A 146 -11.12 2.56 -1.21
N VAL A 147 -10.80 1.28 -1.22
CA VAL A 147 -10.49 0.52 -2.43
C VAL A 147 -11.34 -0.74 -2.46
N THR A 148 -12.13 -0.86 -3.51
CA THR A 148 -13.06 -1.98 -3.72
C THR A 148 -12.59 -2.82 -4.89
N ASP A 149 -12.54 -4.13 -4.73
CA ASP A 149 -12.22 -5.11 -5.76
C ASP A 149 -13.37 -6.12 -5.95
N ASN A 150 -13.45 -6.73 -7.13
CA ASN A 150 -14.33 -7.83 -7.43
C ASN A 150 -13.58 -9.18 -7.49
N GLY A 151 -12.53 -9.32 -6.70
CA GLY A 151 -11.69 -10.51 -6.63
C GLY A 151 -12.30 -11.67 -5.84
N ASN A 152 -11.44 -12.52 -5.31
CA ASN A 152 -11.87 -13.77 -4.64
C ASN A 152 -12.61 -13.52 -3.30
N GLY A 153 -12.54 -12.31 -2.73
CA GLY A 153 -13.05 -12.03 -1.39
C GLY A 153 -12.29 -12.79 -0.30
N ILE A 154 -12.75 -12.60 0.94
CA ILE A 154 -12.09 -13.10 2.15
C ILE A 154 -13.11 -13.85 3.00
N PRO A 155 -12.79 -15.07 3.46
CA PRO A 155 -13.63 -15.80 4.40
C PRO A 155 -13.84 -15.02 5.71
N GLN A 156 -15.04 -15.03 6.24
CA GLN A 156 -15.38 -14.33 7.48
C GLN A 156 -14.50 -14.78 8.67
N SER A 157 -14.06 -16.05 8.66
CA SER A 157 -13.12 -16.59 9.66
C SER A 157 -11.75 -15.91 9.65
N ASP A 158 -11.32 -15.38 8.52
CA ASP A 158 -9.99 -14.80 8.33
C ASP A 158 -9.97 -13.30 8.67
N ILE A 159 -11.11 -12.61 8.54
CA ILE A 159 -11.24 -11.16 8.76
C ILE A 159 -10.65 -10.69 10.11
N PRO A 160 -10.94 -11.33 11.27
CA PRO A 160 -10.39 -10.90 12.56
C PRO A 160 -8.86 -10.97 12.66
N ASN A 161 -8.22 -11.72 11.76
CA ASN A 161 -6.78 -11.94 11.76
C ASN A 161 -6.04 -11.15 10.68
N LEU A 162 -6.73 -10.54 9.71
CA LEU A 162 -6.10 -9.89 8.55
C LEU A 162 -5.09 -8.80 8.89
N PHE A 163 -5.36 -8.06 9.96
CA PHE A 163 -4.48 -6.97 10.43
C PHE A 163 -3.47 -7.44 11.50
N LYS A 164 -3.34 -8.74 11.74
CA LYS A 164 -2.29 -9.30 12.63
C LYS A 164 -1.00 -9.53 11.83
N ARG A 165 0.11 -9.63 12.57
CA ARG A 165 1.43 -9.90 11.97
C ARG A 165 1.46 -11.27 11.31
N PHE A 166 2.13 -11.34 10.16
CA PHE A 166 2.33 -12.60 9.40
C PHE A 166 1.01 -13.27 9.01
N SER A 167 -0.10 -12.54 9.03
CA SER A 167 -1.39 -13.06 8.61
C SER A 167 -1.41 -13.22 7.09
N GLN A 168 -1.55 -14.46 6.65
CA GLN A 168 -1.79 -14.81 5.26
C GLN A 168 -3.11 -15.55 5.22
N GLY A 169 -4.04 -15.10 4.35
CA GLY A 169 -5.35 -15.75 4.22
C GLY A 169 -5.21 -17.22 3.81
N THR A 170 -6.10 -18.06 4.31
CA THR A 170 -6.10 -19.51 4.08
C THR A 170 -6.42 -19.91 2.64
N ALA A 171 -7.00 -19.02 1.84
CA ALA A 171 -7.60 -19.32 0.53
C ALA A 171 -6.59 -19.57 -0.62
N ARG A 172 -5.29 -19.33 -0.47
CA ARG A 172 -4.27 -19.65 -1.50
C ARG A 172 -2.93 -20.02 -0.90
N LYS A 173 -2.45 -21.23 -1.19
CA LYS A 173 -1.11 -21.76 -0.90
C LYS A 173 0.07 -21.00 -1.54
N ARG A 174 -0.13 -19.85 -2.18
CA ARG A 174 0.90 -19.02 -2.86
C ARG A 174 0.55 -17.53 -2.77
N SER A 175 0.36 -16.98 -1.56
CA SER A 175 0.35 -15.53 -1.45
C SER A 175 1.79 -15.02 -1.46
N THR A 176 2.17 -14.26 -2.50
CA THR A 176 3.44 -13.55 -2.63
C THR A 176 3.48 -12.33 -1.70
N GLY A 177 3.30 -12.51 -0.40
CA GLY A 177 3.28 -11.38 0.54
C GLY A 177 3.82 -11.76 1.90
N THR A 178 4.45 -10.80 2.57
CA THR A 178 5.08 -10.99 3.89
C THR A 178 4.07 -11.16 5.03
N GLY A 179 2.77 -10.88 4.80
CA GLY A 179 1.75 -10.82 5.84
C GLY A 179 1.93 -9.65 6.82
N LEU A 180 2.79 -8.69 6.50
CA LEU A 180 3.06 -7.51 7.34
C LEU A 180 2.44 -6.22 6.80
N GLY A 181 2.05 -6.18 5.52
CA GLY A 181 1.55 -4.96 4.88
C GLY A 181 0.30 -4.41 5.55
N LEU A 182 -0.74 -5.23 5.76
CA LEU A 182 -1.98 -4.81 6.42
C LEU A 182 -1.75 -4.47 7.90
N TYR A 183 -0.92 -5.22 8.61
CA TYR A 183 -0.53 -4.90 9.98
C TYR A 183 0.10 -3.51 10.07
N LEU A 184 1.09 -3.22 9.22
CA LEU A 184 1.75 -1.90 9.18
C LEU A 184 0.78 -0.79 8.75
N SER A 185 -0.11 -1.05 7.78
CA SER A 185 -1.15 -0.10 7.41
C SER A 185 -2.03 0.26 8.61
N ARG A 186 -2.43 -0.72 9.42
CA ARG A 186 -3.19 -0.49 10.64
C ARG A 186 -2.40 0.35 11.64
N GLN A 187 -1.14 0.03 11.90
CA GLN A 187 -0.30 0.79 12.83
C GLN A 187 -0.14 2.26 12.40
N ILE A 188 0.06 2.50 11.09
CA ILE A 188 0.18 3.85 10.52
C ILE A 188 -1.12 4.63 10.73
N ILE A 189 -2.26 4.04 10.41
CA ILE A 189 -3.57 4.70 10.53
C ILE A 189 -3.92 4.96 11.99
N GLU A 190 -3.69 3.99 12.90
CA GLU A 190 -3.90 4.17 14.35
C GLU A 190 -2.97 5.26 14.92
N ALA A 191 -1.73 5.37 14.47
CA ALA A 191 -0.81 6.46 14.85
C ALA A 191 -1.29 7.84 14.38
N HIS A 192 -2.10 7.89 13.33
CA HIS A 192 -2.78 9.11 12.86
C HIS A 192 -4.13 9.36 13.57
N ASN A 193 -4.47 8.61 14.62
CA ASN A 193 -5.78 8.61 15.31
C ASN A 193 -6.94 8.21 14.38
N GLY A 194 -6.65 7.44 13.34
CA GLY A 194 -7.60 6.96 12.36
C GLY A 194 -8.09 5.55 12.66
N LYS A 195 -8.91 5.02 11.74
CA LYS A 195 -9.46 3.67 11.77
C LYS A 195 -9.30 3.02 10.40
N ILE A 196 -8.95 1.74 10.36
CA ILE A 196 -8.91 0.92 9.13
C ILE A 196 -9.78 -0.33 9.32
N TRP A 197 -10.51 -0.71 8.28
CA TRP A 197 -11.38 -1.89 8.29
C TRP A 197 -11.50 -2.52 6.91
N VAL A 198 -12.18 -3.65 6.84
CA VAL A 198 -12.49 -4.37 5.61
C VAL A 198 -13.90 -4.92 5.67
N ASP A 199 -14.61 -4.82 4.54
CA ASP A 199 -15.85 -5.51 4.26
C ASP A 199 -15.59 -6.45 3.09
N SER A 200 -15.90 -7.74 3.26
CA SER A 200 -15.60 -8.73 2.22
C SER A 200 -16.54 -9.91 2.27
N LYS A 201 -16.79 -10.47 1.09
CA LYS A 201 -17.54 -11.70 0.93
C LYS A 201 -16.86 -12.58 -0.11
N VAL A 202 -16.69 -13.87 0.20
CA VAL A 202 -16.09 -14.85 -0.71
C VAL A 202 -16.77 -14.80 -2.09
N ASP A 203 -15.98 -14.80 -3.14
CA ASP A 203 -16.36 -14.71 -4.55
C ASP A 203 -17.13 -13.44 -4.96
N LYS A 204 -17.15 -12.42 -4.08
CA LYS A 204 -17.74 -11.11 -4.39
C LYS A 204 -16.75 -9.96 -4.32
N GLY A 205 -15.55 -10.22 -3.82
CA GLY A 205 -14.49 -9.22 -3.64
C GLY A 205 -14.44 -8.63 -2.24
N SER A 206 -13.66 -7.56 -2.11
CA SER A 206 -13.41 -6.90 -0.84
C SER A 206 -13.42 -5.38 -0.99
N GLU A 207 -13.76 -4.69 0.08
CA GLU A 207 -13.58 -3.25 0.24
C GLU A 207 -12.71 -2.99 1.47
N PHE A 208 -11.53 -2.46 1.25
CA PHE A 208 -10.64 -1.97 2.31
C PHE A 208 -10.77 -0.47 2.43
N SER A 209 -11.01 -0.01 3.65
CA SER A 209 -11.22 1.41 3.91
C SER A 209 -10.42 1.88 5.10
N PHE A 210 -10.00 3.16 5.08
CA PHE A 210 -9.52 3.84 6.27
C PHE A 210 -10.11 5.25 6.39
N LEU A 211 -10.15 5.71 7.63
CA LEU A 211 -10.62 7.03 8.05
C LEU A 211 -9.48 7.74 8.80
N LEU A 212 -9.22 8.99 8.45
CA LEU A 212 -8.42 9.92 9.24
C LEU A 212 -9.36 11.03 9.74
N THR A 213 -9.42 11.23 11.06
CA THR A 213 -10.30 12.21 11.69
C THR A 213 -9.62 13.55 11.87
N ASP A 214 -10.38 14.63 11.70
CA ASP A 214 -9.95 16.04 11.92
C ASP A 214 -8.65 16.42 11.20
N VAL A 215 -8.41 15.85 9.99
CA VAL A 215 -7.18 16.09 9.20
C VAL A 215 -7.38 17.08 8.07
N VAL A 216 -8.63 17.39 7.71
CA VAL A 216 -8.96 18.32 6.61
C VAL A 216 -8.78 19.76 7.09
N GLU A 217 -7.95 20.53 6.39
CA GLU A 217 -7.76 21.94 6.70
C GLU A 217 -9.00 22.76 6.31
N ASP A 218 -9.68 23.34 7.30
CA ASP A 218 -10.82 24.23 7.06
C ASP A 218 -10.33 25.59 6.56
N LYS A 219 -10.77 26.03 5.39
CA LYS A 219 -10.41 27.36 4.82
C LYS A 219 -10.79 28.52 5.74
N LYS A 220 -11.80 28.33 6.61
CA LYS A 220 -12.27 29.38 7.55
C LYS A 220 -11.29 29.71 8.67
N THR A 221 -10.36 28.81 9.00
CA THR A 221 -9.40 29.06 10.09
C THR A 221 -8.23 29.94 9.64
N LYS A 222 -7.86 29.94 8.36
CA LYS A 222 -6.79 30.81 7.81
C LYS A 222 -7.20 32.28 7.72
N GLU A 223 -8.44 32.60 7.42
CA GLU A 223 -8.91 34.00 7.32
C GLU A 223 -8.94 34.70 8.69
N ARG A 224 -9.15 33.96 9.78
CA ARG A 224 -9.13 34.52 11.15
C ARG A 224 -7.72 34.81 11.69
N GLN A 225 -6.70 34.12 11.22
CA GLN A 225 -5.31 34.37 11.64
C GLN A 225 -4.64 35.54 10.88
N VAL A 226 -5.11 35.86 9.66
CA VAL A 226 -4.59 36.98 8.85
C VAL A 226 -5.26 38.29 9.25
N SER A 227 -6.46 38.29 9.86
CA SER A 227 -7.15 39.52 10.29
C SER A 227 -6.78 40.01 11.70
N ASN A 228 -5.93 39.28 12.44
CA ASN A 228 -5.50 39.63 13.79
C ASN A 228 -3.96 39.82 13.90
N GLY A 229 -3.25 40.06 12.79
CA GLY A 229 -1.83 40.37 12.75
C GLY A 229 -1.55 41.80 12.28
#